data_dd864d738a87c63202c74b1562f23158
#
_entry.id   dd864d738a87c63202c74b1562f23158
#
_cell.length_a   1.000
_cell.length_b   1.000
_cell.length_c   1.000
_cell.angle_alpha   90.00
_cell.angle_beta   90.00
_cell.angle_gamma   90.00
#
_symmetry.space_group_name_H-M   'P 1'
#
loop_
_entity.id
_entity.type
_entity.pdbx_description
1 polymer ?
#
loop_
_entity_poly.entity_id
_entity_poly.type
_entity_poly.pdbx_seq_one_letter_code
_entity_poly.pdbx_strand_id
1 'polypeptide(L)' 'VGKTEYDLMFALILKNLSDRQIFIDKKLINFIIKRIDRSYGKIFDFIYKIDELSLKKKKPIDFKIIKEILGE' A
#
# COMPACT_ATOMS: atom_id res chain seq x y z
N VAL A 1 -5.92 -10.34 23.81
CA VAL A 1 -4.73 -9.88 23.15
C VAL A 1 -5.08 -9.19 21.87
N GLY A 2 -4.71 -7.93 21.72
CA GLY A 2 -5.02 -7.18 20.52
C GLY A 2 -4.08 -7.50 19.37
N LYS A 3 -4.41 -6.98 18.22
CA LYS A 3 -3.56 -7.09 17.06
C LYS A 3 -2.34 -6.19 17.23
N THR A 4 -1.23 -6.59 16.65
CA THR A 4 -0.05 -5.75 16.65
C THR A 4 -0.30 -4.53 15.77
N GLU A 5 0.50 -3.50 15.94
CA GLU A 5 0.43 -2.32 15.07
C GLU A 5 0.63 -2.70 13.60
N TYR A 6 1.53 -3.65 13.36
CA TYR A 6 1.74 -4.17 12.01
C TYR A 6 0.46 -4.75 11.41
N ASP A 7 -0.25 -5.57 12.20
CA ASP A 7 -1.49 -6.20 11.73
C ASP A 7 -2.55 -5.16 11.40
N LEU A 8 -2.64 -4.12 12.21
CA LEU A 8 -3.59 -3.03 11.98
C LEU A 8 -3.27 -2.28 10.68
N MET A 9 -1.99 -2.00 10.46
CA MET A 9 -1.56 -1.32 9.23
C MET A 9 -1.79 -2.18 8.01
N PHE A 10 -1.51 -3.48 8.13
CA PHE A 10 -1.73 -4.43 7.05
C PHE A 10 -3.20 -4.45 6.65
N ALA A 11 -4.08 -4.58 7.63
CA ALA A 11 -5.51 -4.60 7.39
C ALA A 11 -6.01 -3.29 6.79
N LEU A 12 -5.49 -2.17 7.27
CA LEU A 12 -5.86 -0.86 6.77
C LEU A 12 -5.48 -0.69 5.29
N ILE A 13 -4.27 -1.05 4.94
CA ILE A 13 -3.81 -0.97 3.55
C ILE A 13 -4.62 -1.90 2.67
N LEU A 14 -4.78 -3.14 3.09
CA LEU A 14 -5.51 -4.14 2.33
C LEU A 14 -6.95 -3.69 2.06
N LYS A 15 -7.62 -3.22 3.11
CA LYS A 15 -9.01 -2.77 2.98
C LYS A 15 -9.13 -1.58 2.03
N ASN A 16 -8.28 -0.58 2.19
CA ASN A 16 -8.34 0.60 1.36
C ASN A 16 -8.06 0.31 -0.11
N LEU A 17 -7.08 -0.54 -0.37
CA LEU A 17 -6.78 -0.95 -1.74
C LEU A 17 -7.90 -1.80 -2.33
N SER A 18 -8.46 -2.68 -1.52
CA SER A 18 -9.56 -3.54 -1.94
C SER A 18 -10.80 -2.72 -2.29
N ASP A 19 -11.09 -1.69 -1.51
CA ASP A 19 -12.21 -0.78 -1.78
C ASP A 19 -12.07 -0.08 -3.13
N ARG A 20 -10.84 0.10 -3.58
CA ARG A 20 -10.54 0.71 -4.87
C ARG A 20 -10.32 -0.33 -5.97
N GLN A 21 -10.61 -1.59 -5.66
CA GLN A 21 -10.40 -2.72 -6.57
C GLN A 21 -8.94 -2.84 -7.02
N ILE A 22 -8.03 -2.49 -6.13
CA ILE A 22 -6.59 -2.65 -6.35
C ILE A 22 -6.14 -3.83 -5.50
N PHE A 23 -5.66 -4.89 -6.17
CA PHE A 23 -5.23 -6.10 -5.46
C PHE A 23 -3.75 -6.32 -5.67
N ILE A 24 -3.02 -6.40 -4.56
CA ILE A 24 -1.57 -6.63 -4.59
C ILE A 24 -1.22 -7.78 -3.65
N ASP A 25 -0.06 -8.36 -3.86
CA ASP A 25 0.43 -9.45 -3.03
C ASP A 25 0.71 -9.02 -1.61
N LYS A 26 0.56 -9.96 -0.68
CA LYS A 26 0.91 -9.71 0.72
C LYS A 26 2.37 -9.30 0.87
N LYS A 27 3.24 -9.83 0.03
CA LYS A 27 4.65 -9.46 0.04
C LYS A 27 4.85 -7.98 -0.25
N LEU A 28 4.06 -7.43 -1.15
CA LEU A 28 4.12 -6.02 -1.48
C LEU A 28 3.62 -5.16 -0.33
N ILE A 29 2.56 -5.61 0.33
CA ILE A 29 2.04 -4.89 1.50
C ILE A 29 3.08 -4.87 2.63
N ASN A 30 3.74 -5.99 2.86
CA ASN A 30 4.82 -6.06 3.85
C ASN A 30 5.94 -5.06 3.53
N PHE A 31 6.32 -5.00 2.26
CA PHE A 31 7.35 -4.06 1.82
C PHE A 31 6.93 -2.62 2.08
N ILE A 32 5.68 -2.29 1.77
CA ILE A 32 5.16 -0.95 1.99
C ILE A 32 5.23 -0.57 3.47
N ILE A 33 4.76 -1.46 4.34
CA ILE A 33 4.74 -1.19 5.78
C ILE A 33 6.15 -0.93 6.31
N LYS A 34 7.13 -1.70 5.85
CA LYS A 34 8.51 -1.54 6.27
C LYS A 34 9.08 -0.19 5.85
N ARG A 35 8.67 0.29 4.70
CA ARG A 35 9.19 1.56 4.15
C ARG A 35 8.48 2.78 4.71
N ILE A 36 7.22 2.63 5.07
CA ILE A 36 6.42 3.75 5.59
C ILE A 36 6.75 4.06 7.05
N ASP A 37 7.38 3.12 7.74
CA ASP A 37 7.82 3.31 9.12
C ASP A 37 6.65 3.61 10.07
N ARG A 38 5.53 2.91 9.86
CA ARG A 38 4.35 2.98 10.72
C ARG A 38 3.67 4.34 10.79
N SER A 39 3.82 5.15 9.76
CA SER A 39 3.15 6.44 9.71
C SER A 39 1.81 6.33 9.00
N TYR A 40 0.71 6.56 9.71
CA TYR A 40 -0.62 6.49 9.10
C TYR A 40 -0.83 7.55 8.03
N GLY A 41 -0.26 8.73 8.25
CA GLY A 41 -0.32 9.78 7.24
C GLY A 41 0.32 9.36 5.93
N LYS A 42 1.47 8.70 6.02
CA LYS A 42 2.18 8.21 4.85
C LYS A 42 1.42 7.07 4.17
N ILE A 43 0.70 6.25 4.95
CA ILE A 43 -0.12 5.18 4.39
C ILE A 43 -1.19 5.75 3.47
N PHE A 44 -1.93 6.75 3.92
CA PHE A 44 -2.99 7.35 3.12
C PHE A 44 -2.43 8.05 1.88
N ASP A 45 -1.31 8.73 2.03
CA ASP A 45 -0.62 9.36 0.91
C ASP A 45 -0.19 8.32 -0.14
N PHE A 46 0.34 7.20 0.34
CA PHE A 46 0.76 6.10 -0.53
C PHE A 46 -0.44 5.50 -1.28
N ILE A 47 -1.53 5.27 -0.56
CA ILE A 47 -2.74 4.70 -1.16
C ILE A 47 -3.28 5.63 -2.25
N TYR A 48 -3.27 6.93 -2.00
CA TYR A 48 -3.71 7.92 -2.97
C TYR A 48 -2.85 7.87 -4.25
N LYS A 49 -1.54 7.75 -4.07
CA LYS A 49 -0.61 7.69 -5.20
C LYS A 49 -0.80 6.40 -6.01
N ILE A 50 -1.01 5.27 -5.34
CA ILE A 50 -1.28 4.02 -6.03
C ILE A 50 -2.57 4.10 -6.83
N ASP A 51 -3.61 4.66 -6.23
CA ASP A 51 -4.90 4.80 -6.88
C ASP A 51 -4.76 5.62 -8.17
N GLU A 52 -4.06 6.75 -8.08
CA GLU A 52 -3.82 7.62 -9.22
C GLU A 52 -3.05 6.91 -10.34
N LEU A 53 -1.98 6.22 -9.98
CA LEU A 53 -1.18 5.49 -10.96
C LEU A 53 -1.95 4.32 -11.59
N SER A 54 -2.76 3.64 -10.79
CA SER A 54 -3.59 2.55 -11.30
C SER A 54 -4.56 3.04 -12.36
N LEU A 55 -5.14 4.22 -12.15
CA LEU A 55 -6.05 4.82 -13.12
C LEU A 55 -5.34 5.23 -14.41
N LYS A 56 -4.12 5.76 -14.27
CA LYS A 56 -3.36 6.21 -15.44
C LYS A 56 -2.82 5.07 -16.27
N LYS A 57 -2.20 4.10 -15.62
CA LYS A 57 -1.49 3.02 -16.33
C LYS A 57 -2.37 1.84 -16.68
N LYS A 58 -3.48 1.67 -15.98
CA LYS A 58 -4.40 0.54 -16.19
C LYS A 58 -3.68 -0.81 -16.17
N LYS A 59 -2.62 -0.91 -15.37
CA LYS A 59 -1.83 -2.12 -15.21
C LYS A 59 -1.85 -2.58 -13.77
N PRO A 60 -1.65 -3.89 -13.53
CA PRO A 60 -1.52 -4.36 -12.15
C PRO A 60 -0.35 -3.67 -11.45
N ILE A 61 -0.54 -3.41 -10.16
CA ILE A 61 0.51 -2.80 -9.36
C ILE A 61 1.57 -3.86 -9.07
N ASP A 62 2.82 -3.57 -9.40
CA ASP A 62 3.93 -4.46 -9.14
C ASP A 62 4.97 -3.81 -8.21
N PHE A 63 6.02 -4.56 -7.93
CA PHE A 63 7.06 -4.11 -7.03
C PHE A 63 7.76 -2.85 -7.54
N LYS A 64 7.96 -2.77 -8.83
CA LYS A 64 8.62 -1.64 -9.46
C LYS A 64 7.83 -0.35 -9.26
N ILE A 65 6.53 -0.42 -9.43
CA ILE A 65 5.66 0.75 -9.24
C ILE A 65 5.69 1.21 -7.78
N ILE A 66 5.67 0.26 -6.86
CA ILE A 66 5.73 0.57 -5.44
C ILE A 66 7.04 1.28 -5.09
N LYS A 67 8.15 0.80 -5.60
CA LYS A 67 9.44 1.44 -5.40
C LYS A 67 9.46 2.87 -5.93
N GLU A 68 8.88 3.05 -7.10
CA GLU A 68 8.80 4.37 -7.73
C GLU A 68 8.03 5.36 -6.85
N ILE A 69 6.91 4.91 -6.29
CA ILE A 69 6.10 5.75 -5.42
C ILE A 69 6.86 6.09 -4.14
N LEU A 70 7.63 5.15 -3.61
CA LEU A 70 8.39 5.35 -2.39
C LEU A 70 9.68 6.15 -2.61
N GLY A 71 10.02 6.44 -3.85
CA GLY A 71 11.21 7.22 -4.16
C GLY A 71 12.49 6.43 -4.17
N GLU A 72 12.40 5.14 -4.40
CA GLU A 72 13.57 4.26 -4.43
C GLU A 72 13.97 3.84 -5.83
#